data_627e53f6a504053fee0ce7ede34472ac
#
_entry.id   627e53f6a504053fee0ce7ede34472ac
#
_cell.length_a   1.000
_cell.length_b   1.000
_cell.length_c   1.000
_cell.angle_alpha   90.00
_cell.angle_beta   90.00
_cell.angle_gamma   90.00
#
_symmetry.space_group_name_H-M   'P 1'
#
loop_
_entity.id
_entity.type
_entity.pdbx_description
1 polymer ?
#
loop_
_entity_poly.entity_id
_entity_poly.type
_entity_poly.pdbx_seq_one_letter_code
_entity_poly.pdbx_strand_id
1 'polypeptide(L)'
;MGDVSNPGRAEAHLLVGPRNRHIGRVALLVLLALLLVLGSAFAAAYHSLQSNINQTNIDELLNREDSGPIDVAKGHPINILVLGSDIREGDSDIDGSGELGLTTGMRADTTMLFHVSEDRSRVDVVSIPRDLLVDIPSCTVREGEDYSSTFTTEETYDQFNAAFSIGGQTGDVASAAACTMK
;
A
#
# COMPACT_ATOMS: atom_id res chain seq x y z
N MET A 1 -16.03 -16.59 -100.34
CA MET A 1 -16.54 -17.33 -99.23
C MET A 1 -15.43 -17.41 -98.15
N GLY A 2 -15.35 -16.54 -97.30
CA GLY A 2 -14.31 -16.45 -96.26
C GLY A 2 -15.00 -16.49 -94.93
N ASP A 3 -14.66 -17.52 -94.19
CA ASP A 3 -15.13 -17.77 -92.80
C ASP A 3 -14.36 -16.86 -91.84
N VAL A 4 -15.07 -16.03 -91.11
CA VAL A 4 -14.50 -15.12 -90.10
C VAL A 4 -14.53 -15.84 -88.75
N SER A 5 -13.43 -16.43 -88.40
CA SER A 5 -13.19 -17.04 -87.09
C SER A 5 -13.10 -15.93 -86.01
N ASN A 6 -14.01 -15.98 -85.07
CA ASN A 6 -14.11 -15.14 -83.92
C ASN A 6 -12.99 -15.48 -82.89
N PRO A 7 -12.09 -14.55 -82.54
CA PRO A 7 -11.08 -14.84 -81.51
C PRO A 7 -11.71 -14.83 -80.16
N GLY A 8 -11.53 -15.96 -79.51
CA GLY A 8 -12.07 -16.26 -78.19
C GLY A 8 -11.85 -15.20 -77.11
N ARG A 9 -12.90 -14.94 -76.38
CA ARG A 9 -12.97 -14.17 -75.17
C ARG A 9 -12.12 -14.86 -74.09
N ALA A 10 -10.97 -14.31 -73.80
CA ALA A 10 -10.17 -14.76 -72.68
C ALA A 10 -10.93 -14.44 -71.41
N GLU A 11 -11.51 -15.45 -70.79
CA GLU A 11 -12.07 -15.35 -69.41
C GLU A 11 -10.91 -15.18 -68.48
N ALA A 12 -10.77 -13.98 -67.89
CA ALA A 12 -9.89 -13.70 -66.84
C ALA A 12 -10.44 -14.39 -65.56
N HIS A 13 -9.97 -15.59 -65.31
CA HIS A 13 -10.18 -16.24 -64.01
C HIS A 13 -9.45 -15.44 -62.96
N LEU A 14 -10.18 -14.56 -62.27
CA LEU A 14 -9.73 -13.99 -61.03
C LEU A 14 -9.50 -15.13 -60.03
N LEU A 15 -8.24 -15.53 -59.92
CA LEU A 15 -7.80 -16.42 -58.86
C LEU A 15 -8.01 -15.71 -57.49
N VAL A 16 -9.21 -15.82 -56.99
CA VAL A 16 -9.47 -15.52 -55.55
C VAL A 16 -8.76 -16.61 -54.76
N GLY A 17 -7.52 -16.32 -54.38
CA GLY A 17 -6.74 -17.21 -53.56
C GLY A 17 -7.50 -17.54 -52.26
N PRO A 18 -7.29 -18.70 -51.65
CA PRO A 18 -7.98 -19.10 -50.46
C PRO A 18 -7.74 -18.05 -49.38
N ARG A 19 -8.79 -17.32 -49.04
CA ARG A 19 -8.78 -16.29 -48.02
C ARG A 19 -8.23 -16.92 -46.76
N ASN A 20 -7.05 -16.48 -46.32
CA ASN A 20 -6.30 -17.03 -45.18
C ASN A 20 -7.07 -16.84 -43.87
N ARG A 21 -8.14 -17.63 -43.72
CA ARG A 21 -8.93 -17.72 -42.45
C ARG A 21 -8.04 -18.13 -41.28
N HIS A 22 -6.91 -18.79 -41.58
CA HIS A 22 -5.93 -19.20 -40.57
C HIS A 22 -5.13 -17.99 -40.03
N ILE A 23 -4.77 -17.03 -40.86
CA ILE A 23 -4.04 -15.83 -40.40
C ILE A 23 -4.89 -15.02 -39.40
N GLY A 24 -6.17 -14.82 -39.67
CA GLY A 24 -7.07 -14.12 -38.75
C GLY A 24 -7.23 -14.84 -37.43
N ARG A 25 -7.31 -16.18 -37.46
CA ARG A 25 -7.39 -17.00 -36.24
C ARG A 25 -6.10 -16.96 -35.42
N VAL A 26 -4.96 -17.06 -36.09
CA VAL A 26 -3.64 -16.97 -35.44
C VAL A 26 -3.44 -15.58 -34.85
N ALA A 27 -3.76 -14.52 -35.55
CA ALA A 27 -3.68 -13.15 -35.07
C ALA A 27 -4.57 -12.94 -33.82
N LEU A 28 -5.80 -13.48 -33.84
CA LEU A 28 -6.71 -13.42 -32.71
C LEU A 28 -6.15 -14.17 -31.50
N LEU A 29 -5.60 -15.37 -31.69
CA LEU A 29 -5.00 -16.16 -30.60
C LEU A 29 -3.76 -15.47 -30.01
N VAL A 30 -2.91 -14.87 -30.86
CA VAL A 30 -1.74 -14.10 -30.40
C VAL A 30 -2.18 -12.88 -29.59
N LEU A 31 -3.20 -12.15 -30.07
CA LEU A 31 -3.76 -11.01 -29.33
C LEU A 31 -4.31 -11.44 -27.97
N LEU A 32 -5.08 -12.56 -27.95
CA LEU A 32 -5.64 -13.09 -26.72
C LEU A 32 -4.54 -13.53 -25.73
N ALA A 33 -3.50 -14.19 -26.22
CA ALA A 33 -2.34 -14.58 -25.42
C ALA A 33 -1.62 -13.36 -24.84
N LEU A 34 -1.43 -12.30 -25.64
CA LEU A 34 -0.82 -11.05 -25.21
C LEU A 34 -1.64 -10.38 -24.11
N LEU A 35 -2.97 -10.33 -24.28
CA LEU A 35 -3.87 -9.76 -23.26
C LEU A 35 -3.85 -10.58 -21.95
N LEU A 36 -3.76 -11.89 -22.03
CA LEU A 36 -3.63 -12.75 -20.85
C LEU A 36 -2.30 -12.53 -20.12
N VAL A 37 -1.20 -12.41 -20.86
CA VAL A 37 0.13 -12.13 -20.26
C VAL A 37 0.13 -10.75 -19.60
N LEU A 38 -0.37 -9.72 -20.28
CA LEU A 38 -0.45 -8.38 -19.70
C LEU A 38 -1.38 -8.35 -18.48
N GLY A 39 -2.54 -9.00 -18.56
CA GLY A 39 -3.48 -9.10 -17.45
C GLY A 39 -2.88 -9.83 -16.22
N SER A 40 -2.17 -10.93 -16.45
CA SER A 40 -1.50 -11.66 -15.37
C SER A 40 -0.36 -10.87 -14.74
N ALA A 41 0.43 -10.17 -15.54
CA ALA A 41 1.51 -9.30 -15.05
C ALA A 41 0.96 -8.15 -14.20
N PHE A 42 -0.13 -7.52 -14.67
CA PHE A 42 -0.81 -6.46 -13.90
C PHE A 42 -1.39 -6.98 -12.59
N ALA A 43 -2.06 -8.14 -12.62
CA ALA A 43 -2.62 -8.78 -11.43
C ALA A 43 -1.51 -9.15 -10.42
N ALA A 44 -0.38 -9.68 -10.89
CA ALA A 44 0.75 -10.01 -10.03
C ALA A 44 1.36 -8.75 -9.39
N ALA A 45 1.56 -7.68 -10.16
CA ALA A 45 2.05 -6.40 -9.64
C ALA A 45 1.08 -5.79 -8.62
N TYR A 46 -0.22 -5.80 -8.92
CA TYR A 46 -1.26 -5.34 -8.00
C TYR A 46 -1.26 -6.14 -6.70
N HIS A 47 -1.19 -7.47 -6.78
CA HIS A 47 -1.14 -8.35 -5.61
C HIS A 47 0.12 -8.12 -4.77
N SER A 48 1.27 -7.92 -5.40
CA SER A 48 2.53 -7.60 -4.71
C SER A 48 2.47 -6.26 -3.98
N LEU A 49 1.87 -5.24 -4.59
CA LEU A 49 1.66 -3.95 -3.93
C LEU A 49 0.69 -4.06 -2.74
N GLN A 50 -0.41 -4.79 -2.92
CA GLN A 50 -1.42 -4.96 -1.88
C GLN A 50 -0.88 -5.76 -0.68
N SER A 51 -0.06 -6.78 -0.91
CA SER A 51 0.53 -7.61 0.16
C SER A 51 1.58 -6.89 0.99
N ASN A 52 2.15 -5.79 0.49
CA ASN A 52 3.12 -4.97 1.22
C ASN A 52 2.46 -3.91 2.12
N ILE A 53 1.13 -3.80 2.08
CA ILE A 53 0.37 -2.87 2.94
C ILE A 53 -0.27 -3.68 4.06
N ASN A 54 0.29 -3.57 5.26
CA ASN A 54 -0.31 -4.13 6.45
C ASN A 54 -1.35 -3.16 7.01
N GLN A 55 -2.59 -3.62 7.17
CA GLN A 55 -3.66 -2.87 7.78
C GLN A 55 -4.00 -3.49 9.13
N THR A 56 -3.94 -2.70 10.17
CA THR A 56 -4.27 -3.13 11.53
C THR A 56 -5.26 -2.15 12.13
N ASN A 57 -6.34 -2.66 12.74
CA ASN A 57 -7.24 -1.83 13.53
C ASN A 57 -6.60 -1.53 14.89
N ILE A 58 -6.50 -0.25 15.24
CA ILE A 58 -5.93 0.24 16.50
C ILE A 58 -6.98 0.88 17.41
N ASP A 59 -8.28 0.83 17.08
CA ASP A 59 -9.35 1.46 17.86
C ASP A 59 -9.41 0.90 19.29
N GLU A 60 -9.20 -0.40 19.45
CA GLU A 60 -9.12 -1.05 20.76
C GLU A 60 -7.97 -0.49 21.61
N LEU A 61 -6.80 -0.26 21.03
CA LEU A 61 -5.63 0.31 21.71
C LEU A 61 -5.85 1.77 22.10
N LEU A 62 -6.67 2.49 21.35
CA LEU A 62 -7.06 3.87 21.63
C LEU A 62 -8.26 3.98 22.56
N ASN A 63 -8.84 2.85 23.01
CA ASN A 63 -10.10 2.80 23.76
C ASN A 63 -11.24 3.56 23.05
N ARG A 64 -11.27 3.47 21.71
CA ARG A 64 -12.35 4.03 20.89
C ARG A 64 -13.35 2.92 20.56
N GLU A 65 -14.63 3.27 20.53
CA GLU A 65 -15.62 2.38 19.95
C GLU A 65 -15.29 2.20 18.47
N ASP A 66 -15.39 0.97 17.95
CA ASP A 66 -15.15 0.67 16.54
C ASP A 66 -16.07 1.53 15.67
N SER A 67 -15.50 2.57 15.10
CA SER A 67 -16.23 3.51 14.23
C SER A 67 -16.44 2.95 12.83
N GLY A 68 -15.95 1.73 12.58
CA GLY A 68 -15.93 1.13 11.24
C GLY A 68 -14.97 1.84 10.28
N PRO A 69 -14.87 1.39 9.04
CA PRO A 69 -14.00 2.00 8.05
C PRO A 69 -14.42 3.45 7.78
N ILE A 70 -13.45 4.37 7.78
CA ILE A 70 -13.68 5.78 7.47
C ILE A 70 -14.23 5.90 6.04
N ASP A 71 -15.49 6.29 5.91
CA ASP A 71 -16.06 6.59 4.61
C ASP A 71 -15.59 7.99 4.16
N VAL A 72 -14.52 7.99 3.39
CA VAL A 72 -13.91 9.22 2.85
C VAL A 72 -14.85 10.02 1.94
N ALA A 73 -15.97 9.42 1.52
CA ALA A 73 -16.97 10.06 0.66
C ALA A 73 -18.03 10.85 1.45
N LYS A 74 -18.13 10.66 2.76
CA LYS A 74 -19.22 11.25 3.59
C LYS A 74 -19.06 12.71 4.00
N GLY A 75 -18.09 13.46 3.44
CA GLY A 75 -18.01 14.89 3.72
C GLY A 75 -17.69 15.23 5.18
N HIS A 76 -16.85 14.43 5.85
CA HIS A 76 -16.28 14.74 7.14
C HIS A 76 -14.80 15.13 6.99
N PRO A 77 -14.24 16.02 7.82
CA PRO A 77 -12.81 16.28 7.83
C PRO A 77 -12.06 15.00 8.22
N ILE A 78 -10.89 14.79 7.61
CA ILE A 78 -10.04 13.63 7.87
C ILE A 78 -8.72 14.11 8.46
N ASN A 79 -8.31 13.48 9.56
CA ASN A 79 -6.99 13.64 10.14
C ASN A 79 -6.17 12.39 9.87
N ILE A 80 -5.00 12.56 9.25
CA ILE A 80 -4.09 11.47 8.92
C ILE A 80 -2.77 11.76 9.63
N LEU A 81 -2.39 10.89 10.56
CA LEU A 81 -1.08 10.92 11.17
C LEU A 81 -0.13 10.05 10.34
N VAL A 82 0.97 10.65 9.90
CA VAL A 82 2.04 9.95 9.18
C VAL A 82 3.26 9.89 10.09
N LEU A 83 3.70 8.68 10.38
CA LEU A 83 4.86 8.39 11.22
C LEU A 83 5.93 7.75 10.35
N GLY A 84 7.12 8.33 10.31
CA GLY A 84 8.31 7.74 9.72
C GLY A 84 9.20 7.21 10.83
N SER A 85 9.44 5.92 10.86
CA SER A 85 10.30 5.25 11.83
C SER A 85 11.38 4.44 11.12
N ASP A 86 12.60 4.51 11.64
CA ASP A 86 13.73 3.66 11.23
C ASP A 86 13.73 2.41 12.13
N ILE A 87 12.92 1.42 11.74
CA ILE A 87 12.87 0.13 12.44
C ILE A 87 13.97 -0.76 11.86
N ARG A 88 14.94 -1.13 12.69
CA ARG A 88 16.08 -1.96 12.31
C ARG A 88 15.87 -3.42 12.69
N GLU A 89 14.70 -3.98 12.45
CA GLU A 89 14.42 -5.41 12.64
C GLU A 89 14.10 -6.10 11.30
N GLY A 90 14.61 -7.32 11.14
CA GLY A 90 14.36 -8.17 9.99
C GLY A 90 15.33 -7.96 8.82
N ASP A 91 14.85 -8.20 7.60
CA ASP A 91 15.62 -8.13 6.33
C ASP A 91 16.24 -6.75 6.01
N SER A 92 15.99 -5.75 6.84
CA SER A 92 16.54 -4.39 6.73
C SER A 92 17.81 -4.21 7.54
N ASP A 93 18.31 -5.23 8.22
CA ASP A 93 19.56 -5.18 8.98
C ASP A 93 20.73 -5.11 8.01
N ILE A 94 21.27 -3.90 7.82
CA ILE A 94 22.52 -3.69 7.07
C ILE A 94 23.65 -4.12 7.99
N ASP A 95 24.28 -5.22 7.62
CA ASP A 95 25.43 -5.83 8.30
C ASP A 95 26.45 -4.75 8.72
N GLY A 96 26.58 -4.52 10.04
CA GLY A 96 27.49 -3.53 10.63
C GLY A 96 26.88 -2.24 11.16
N SER A 97 25.56 -2.08 11.20
CA SER A 97 24.89 -0.85 11.67
C SER A 97 24.55 -0.81 13.16
N GLY A 98 25.19 -1.63 13.99
CA GLY A 98 25.05 -1.56 15.45
C GLY A 98 25.25 -2.90 16.14
N GLU A 99 25.81 -2.84 17.34
CA GLU A 99 26.01 -3.99 18.20
C GLU A 99 24.63 -4.58 18.59
N LEU A 100 24.42 -5.85 18.23
CA LEU A 100 23.23 -6.62 18.58
C LEU A 100 22.93 -6.47 20.09
N GLY A 101 21.85 -5.79 20.45
CA GLY A 101 21.34 -5.75 21.80
C GLY A 101 21.22 -4.38 22.47
N LEU A 102 21.66 -3.28 21.87
CA LEU A 102 21.63 -1.95 22.51
C LEU A 102 20.70 -0.92 21.84
N THR A 103 20.02 -1.28 20.75
CA THR A 103 19.09 -0.38 20.06
C THR A 103 17.76 -1.03 19.71
N THR A 104 17.19 -1.77 20.66
CA THR A 104 15.78 -2.17 20.61
C THR A 104 14.90 -0.99 20.94
N GLY A 105 14.88 0.02 20.07
CA GLY A 105 14.03 1.19 20.26
C GLY A 105 13.49 1.63 18.91
N MET A 106 12.26 1.27 18.60
CA MET A 106 11.53 1.93 17.54
C MET A 106 11.38 3.40 17.90
N ARG A 107 11.79 4.32 17.03
CA ARG A 107 11.56 5.77 17.23
C ARG A 107 10.93 6.37 15.99
N ALA A 108 9.97 7.24 16.20
CA ALA A 108 9.42 8.04 15.10
C ALA A 108 10.31 9.26 14.89
N ASP A 109 11.10 9.26 13.82
CA ASP A 109 11.98 10.37 13.45
C ASP A 109 11.24 11.49 12.71
N THR A 110 10.13 11.17 12.09
CA THR A 110 9.30 12.12 11.38
C THR A 110 7.84 11.90 11.76
N THR A 111 7.19 12.97 12.19
CA THR A 111 5.75 12.95 12.50
C THR A 111 5.07 14.11 11.81
N MET A 112 4.07 13.81 10.99
CA MET A 112 3.27 14.80 10.27
C MET A 112 1.78 14.51 10.46
N LEU A 113 1.01 15.53 10.77
CA LEU A 113 -0.45 15.48 10.81
C LEU A 113 -0.99 16.20 9.58
N PHE A 114 -1.75 15.50 8.77
CA PHE A 114 -2.50 16.04 7.64
C PHE A 114 -3.97 16.20 8.04
N HIS A 115 -4.46 17.43 7.96
CA HIS A 115 -5.87 17.73 8.13
C HIS A 115 -6.49 18.04 6.78
N VAL A 116 -7.40 17.19 6.31
CA VAL A 116 -8.13 17.36 5.05
C VAL A 116 -9.52 17.90 5.38
N SER A 117 -9.85 19.09 4.84
CA SER A 117 -11.15 19.71 5.06
C SER A 117 -12.32 18.84 4.56
N GLU A 118 -13.51 19.05 5.11
CA GLU A 118 -14.73 18.32 4.75
C GLU A 118 -15.03 18.38 3.25
N ASP A 119 -14.87 19.56 2.64
CA ASP A 119 -15.09 19.81 1.21
C ASP A 119 -13.92 19.41 0.31
N ARG A 120 -12.83 18.83 0.89
CA ARG A 120 -11.60 18.42 0.18
C ARG A 120 -10.89 19.56 -0.56
N SER A 121 -11.23 20.81 -0.27
CA SER A 121 -10.64 21.98 -0.93
C SER A 121 -9.29 22.38 -0.33
N ARG A 122 -9.01 21.97 0.91
CA ARG A 122 -7.81 22.37 1.66
C ARG A 122 -7.20 21.19 2.40
N VAL A 123 -5.87 21.17 2.43
CA VAL A 123 -5.07 20.26 3.26
C VAL A 123 -4.10 21.12 4.07
N ASP A 124 -4.22 21.05 5.38
CA ASP A 124 -3.26 21.66 6.30
C ASP A 124 -2.29 20.58 6.77
N VAL A 125 -1.00 20.90 6.82
CA VAL A 125 0.05 19.95 7.23
C VAL A 125 0.81 20.55 8.40
N VAL A 126 0.89 19.78 9.49
CA VAL A 126 1.65 20.16 10.69
C VAL A 126 2.75 19.12 10.90
N SER A 127 3.99 19.56 10.97
CA SER A 127 5.12 18.72 11.37
C SER A 127 5.37 18.87 12.86
N ILE A 128 5.46 17.76 13.57
CA ILE A 128 5.73 17.71 15.00
C ILE A 128 7.22 17.39 15.19
N PRO A 129 8.02 18.27 15.82
CA PRO A 129 9.42 17.99 16.11
C PRO A 129 9.56 16.77 17.03
N ARG A 130 10.41 15.85 16.68
CA ARG A 130 10.63 14.62 17.45
C ARG A 130 11.13 14.84 18.88
N ASP A 131 11.89 15.93 19.09
CA ASP A 131 12.51 16.28 20.36
C ASP A 131 11.63 17.23 21.20
N LEU A 132 10.38 17.46 20.78
CA LEU A 132 9.41 18.27 21.54
C LEU A 132 9.11 17.55 22.87
N LEU A 133 9.31 18.24 23.98
CA LEU A 133 8.96 17.69 25.30
C LEU A 133 7.46 17.78 25.54
N VAL A 134 6.86 16.66 25.84
CA VAL A 134 5.41 16.51 26.03
C VAL A 134 5.10 15.55 27.18
N ASP A 135 3.91 15.70 27.75
CA ASP A 135 3.33 14.68 28.60
C ASP A 135 2.82 13.54 27.72
N ILE A 136 3.40 12.35 27.87
CA ILE A 136 3.00 11.13 27.20
C ILE A 136 2.06 10.38 28.13
N PRO A 137 0.75 10.29 27.80
CA PRO A 137 -0.21 9.59 28.64
C PRO A 137 0.03 8.07 28.63
N SER A 138 -0.50 7.39 29.62
CA SER A 138 -0.51 5.92 29.63
C SER A 138 -1.20 5.37 28.39
N CYS A 139 -0.64 4.33 27.80
CA CYS A 139 -1.18 3.69 26.59
C CYS A 139 -1.23 2.16 26.74
N THR A 140 -2.09 1.53 25.95
CA THR A 140 -2.23 0.08 25.90
C THR A 140 -1.28 -0.47 24.86
N VAL A 141 -0.46 -1.43 25.25
CA VAL A 141 0.53 -2.10 24.39
C VAL A 141 0.20 -3.58 24.32
N ARG A 142 0.23 -4.13 23.12
CA ARG A 142 0.07 -5.57 22.89
C ARG A 142 1.39 -6.30 23.11
N GLU A 143 1.30 -7.50 23.69
CA GLU A 143 2.45 -8.35 23.97
C GLU A 143 2.18 -9.82 23.62
N GLY A 144 3.26 -10.63 23.61
CA GLY A 144 3.21 -12.03 23.22
C GLY A 144 3.51 -12.22 21.73
N GLU A 145 3.85 -13.44 21.33
CA GLU A 145 4.19 -13.77 19.94
C GLU A 145 3.01 -13.54 18.97
N ASP A 146 1.78 -13.66 19.46
CA ASP A 146 0.53 -13.49 18.73
C ASP A 146 -0.17 -12.16 19.04
N TYR A 147 0.43 -11.30 19.87
CA TYR A 147 -0.13 -10.03 20.34
C TYR A 147 -1.53 -10.18 20.99
N SER A 148 -1.79 -11.30 21.66
CA SER A 148 -3.10 -11.61 22.25
C SER A 148 -3.29 -11.04 23.65
N SER A 149 -2.22 -10.66 24.36
CA SER A 149 -2.26 -10.00 25.65
C SER A 149 -1.90 -8.53 25.55
N THR A 150 -2.30 -7.76 26.55
CA THR A 150 -2.04 -6.32 26.63
C THR A 150 -1.62 -5.91 28.02
N PHE A 151 -0.81 -4.85 28.11
CA PHE A 151 -0.53 -4.15 29.35
C PHE A 151 -0.63 -2.64 29.13
N THR A 152 -0.69 -1.88 30.22
CA THR A 152 -0.76 -0.42 30.19
C THR A 152 0.57 0.15 30.66
N THR A 153 1.10 1.12 29.92
CA THR A 153 2.33 1.85 30.27
C THR A 153 2.05 2.90 31.35
N GLU A 154 3.09 3.40 31.96
CA GLU A 154 3.01 4.55 32.86
C GLU A 154 2.99 5.87 32.06
N GLU A 155 2.45 6.91 32.67
CA GLU A 155 2.56 8.28 32.16
C GLU A 155 3.98 8.79 32.37
N THR A 156 4.50 9.55 31.40
CA THR A 156 5.85 10.11 31.49
C THR A 156 5.94 11.45 30.77
N TYR A 157 6.91 12.27 31.19
CA TYR A 157 7.25 13.52 30.51
C TYR A 157 8.58 13.32 29.77
N ASP A 158 8.52 13.26 28.44
CA ASP A 158 9.68 12.91 27.60
C ASP A 158 9.54 13.53 26.21
N GLN A 159 10.51 13.27 25.35
CA GLN A 159 10.48 13.66 23.95
C GLN A 159 9.31 12.98 23.22
N PHE A 160 8.69 13.69 22.28
CA PHE A 160 7.55 13.19 21.51
C PHE A 160 7.84 11.83 20.83
N ASN A 161 9.06 11.64 20.30
CA ASN A 161 9.44 10.38 19.66
C ASN A 161 9.55 9.19 20.64
N ALA A 162 9.64 9.46 21.95
CA ALA A 162 9.64 8.40 22.97
C ALA A 162 8.27 7.71 23.06
N ALA A 163 7.16 8.38 22.73
CA ALA A 163 5.85 7.77 22.70
C ALA A 163 5.79 6.55 21.77
N PHE A 164 6.41 6.67 20.59
CA PHE A 164 6.52 5.55 19.65
C PHE A 164 7.37 4.40 20.21
N SER A 165 8.48 4.73 20.88
CA SER A 165 9.34 3.73 21.53
C SER A 165 8.64 3.02 22.67
N ILE A 166 7.91 3.75 23.51
CA ILE A 166 7.14 3.21 24.64
C ILE A 166 6.08 2.22 24.14
N GLY A 167 5.35 2.59 23.09
CA GLY A 167 4.36 1.71 22.48
C GLY A 167 4.97 0.52 21.73
N GLY A 168 6.16 0.71 21.17
CA GLY A 168 6.87 -0.29 20.35
C GLY A 168 7.80 -1.22 21.12
N GLN A 169 7.82 -1.20 22.45
CA GLN A 169 8.77 -1.99 23.26
C GLN A 169 8.62 -3.51 23.09
N THR A 170 7.51 -3.98 22.56
CA THR A 170 7.25 -5.40 22.25
C THR A 170 7.48 -5.75 20.79
N GLY A 171 7.91 -4.80 19.95
CA GLY A 171 7.99 -4.98 18.49
C GLY A 171 6.67 -4.69 17.76
N ASP A 172 5.55 -4.42 18.44
CA ASP A 172 4.28 -4.12 17.80
C ASP A 172 4.18 -2.67 17.31
N VAL A 173 4.29 -2.50 16.00
CA VAL A 173 4.18 -1.18 15.34
C VAL A 173 2.80 -0.54 15.55
N ALA A 174 1.75 -1.34 15.67
CA ALA A 174 0.40 -0.82 15.90
C ALA A 174 0.26 -0.19 17.29
N SER A 175 0.83 -0.81 18.33
CA SER A 175 0.90 -0.24 19.67
C SER A 175 1.78 1.01 19.71
N ALA A 176 2.92 1.02 18.98
CA ALA A 176 3.77 2.19 18.84
C ALA A 176 3.01 3.38 18.24
N ALA A 177 2.28 3.16 17.15
CA ALA A 177 1.45 4.17 16.51
C ALA A 177 0.32 4.64 17.43
N ALA A 178 -0.38 3.71 18.11
CA ALA A 178 -1.47 4.04 19.03
C ALA A 178 -1.00 4.91 20.21
N CYS A 179 0.17 4.60 20.81
CA CYS A 179 0.76 5.43 21.87
C CYS A 179 1.11 6.84 21.39
N THR A 180 1.57 6.98 20.15
CA THR A 180 1.89 8.30 19.57
C THR A 180 0.64 9.13 19.23
N MET A 181 -0.52 8.48 19.07
CA MET A 181 -1.80 9.12 18.74
C MET A 181 -2.60 9.58 19.97
N LYS A 182 -2.22 9.16 21.16
CA LYS A 182 -2.85 9.58 22.42
C LYS A 182 -2.36 10.94 22.89
#